data_89dc9abc0f9c6ed8fb205ff75be66fb4
#
_entry.id   89dc9abc0f9c6ed8fb205ff75be66fb4
#
_cell.length_a   1.000
_cell.length_b   1.000
_cell.length_c   1.000
_cell.angle_alpha   90.00
_cell.angle_beta   90.00
_cell.angle_gamma   90.00
#
_symmetry.space_group_name_H-M   'P 1'
#
loop_
_entity.id
_entity.type
_entity.pdbx_description
1 polymer ?
#
loop_
_entity_poly.entity_id
_entity_poly.type
_entity_poly.pdbx_seq_one_letter_code
_entity_poly.pdbx_strand_id
1 'polypeptide(L)'
;DVKLNFIAYTLANVLNQSNITKKKLKSGTLTPDELEKVKMAKDIYNSNLGENIFLISINDSNLEQVKSFTRKYALSKGITCLLYDTFKADYATGDEDYKDLIIGSRLIDKLCREFNLVGVIALQISQSFSGNLILDISMLAGSKQVNEVLDSLILFRNLFYEELDNDHKYFCEPYAWVKNESTHELVKKSVNIDKNGTYRIFFIVKTRDGNTFN
;
A
#
# COMPACT_ATOMS: atom_id res chain seq x y z
N ASP A 1 0.29 10.12 13.50
CA ASP A 1 -0.39 10.20 12.19
C ASP A 1 -1.05 8.90 11.72
N VAL A 2 -0.47 7.74 11.97
CA VAL A 2 -1.06 6.46 11.53
C VAL A 2 -2.41 6.18 12.21
N LYS A 3 -2.53 6.43 13.51
CA LYS A 3 -3.81 6.30 14.22
C LYS A 3 -4.88 7.22 13.60
N LEU A 4 -4.53 8.46 13.26
CA LEU A 4 -5.43 9.37 12.58
C LEU A 4 -5.82 8.88 11.17
N ASN A 5 -4.91 8.22 10.46
CA ASN A 5 -5.22 7.62 9.17
C ASN A 5 -6.27 6.50 9.30
N PHE A 6 -6.13 5.63 10.30
CA PHE A 6 -7.11 4.57 10.56
C PHE A 6 -8.47 5.14 10.99
N ILE A 7 -8.48 6.16 11.85
CA ILE A 7 -9.72 6.85 12.22
C ILE A 7 -10.37 7.49 10.99
N ALA A 8 -9.59 8.19 10.16
CA ALA A 8 -10.10 8.80 8.92
C ALA A 8 -10.63 7.74 7.93
N TYR A 9 -9.94 6.61 7.80
CA TYR A 9 -10.41 5.47 7.00
C TYR A 9 -11.74 4.91 7.55
N THR A 10 -11.84 4.70 8.85
CA THR A 10 -13.05 4.20 9.49
C THR A 10 -14.23 5.17 9.30
N LEU A 11 -14.01 6.47 9.46
CA LEU A 11 -15.01 7.50 9.19
C LEU A 11 -15.48 7.46 7.73
N ALA A 12 -14.55 7.42 6.78
CA ALA A 12 -14.89 7.48 5.36
C ALA A 12 -15.58 6.21 4.86
N ASN A 13 -15.11 5.03 5.27
CA ASN A 13 -15.50 3.76 4.66
C ASN A 13 -16.50 2.94 5.51
N VAL A 14 -16.45 3.04 6.83
CA VAL A 14 -17.32 2.27 7.72
C VAL A 14 -18.55 3.10 8.12
N LEU A 15 -18.34 4.38 8.45
CA LEU A 15 -19.41 5.27 8.91
C LEU A 15 -19.95 6.19 7.82
N ASN A 16 -19.44 6.10 6.59
CA ASN A 16 -19.85 6.95 5.44
C ASN A 16 -19.77 8.46 5.74
N GLN A 17 -18.73 8.90 6.49
CA GLN A 17 -18.51 10.28 6.89
C GLN A 17 -17.31 10.88 6.13
N SER A 18 -17.34 10.84 4.80
CA SER A 18 -16.26 11.30 3.92
C SER A 18 -15.95 12.80 4.03
N ASN A 19 -16.90 13.60 4.53
CA ASN A 19 -16.70 15.02 4.81
C ASN A 19 -15.81 15.30 6.04
N ILE A 20 -15.58 14.31 6.90
CA ILE A 20 -14.64 14.42 8.03
C ILE A 20 -13.28 13.94 7.59
N THR A 21 -12.49 14.85 7.03
CA THR A 21 -11.16 14.56 6.48
C THR A 21 -10.07 14.53 7.55
N LYS A 22 -8.92 13.90 7.24
CA LYS A 22 -7.73 13.94 8.10
C LYS A 22 -7.29 15.39 8.44
N LYS A 23 -7.42 16.31 7.48
CA LYS A 23 -7.12 17.74 7.69
C LYS A 23 -8.03 18.33 8.76
N LYS A 24 -9.33 18.03 8.71
CA LYS A 24 -10.33 18.51 9.67
C LYS A 24 -10.10 17.90 11.06
N LEU A 25 -9.69 16.61 11.13
CA LEU A 25 -9.29 15.96 12.38
C LEU A 25 -8.07 16.65 13.03
N LYS A 26 -7.05 17.01 12.21
CA LYS A 26 -5.85 17.67 12.70
C LYS A 26 -6.09 19.10 13.17
N SER A 27 -6.97 19.85 12.52
CA SER A 27 -7.29 21.23 12.86
C SER A 27 -8.20 21.38 14.07
N GLY A 28 -8.86 20.28 14.49
CA GLY A 28 -9.79 20.32 15.62
C GLY A 28 -11.11 21.07 15.35
N THR A 29 -11.37 21.43 14.08
CA THR A 29 -12.57 22.20 13.68
C THR A 29 -13.76 21.30 13.41
N LEU A 30 -14.14 20.48 14.40
CA LEU A 30 -15.25 19.55 14.31
C LEU A 30 -16.51 20.12 14.97
N THR A 31 -17.68 19.88 14.35
CA THR A 31 -18.97 20.13 15.01
C THR A 31 -19.21 19.10 16.11
N PRO A 32 -20.15 19.34 17.04
CA PRO A 32 -20.49 18.34 18.08
C PRO A 32 -20.87 16.98 17.49
N ASP A 33 -21.68 16.93 16.43
CA ASP A 33 -22.08 15.68 15.76
C ASP A 33 -20.90 14.97 15.10
N GLU A 34 -20.00 15.72 14.48
CA GLU A 34 -18.78 15.16 13.89
C GLU A 34 -17.84 14.60 14.96
N LEU A 35 -17.76 15.27 16.11
CA LEU A 35 -16.95 14.80 17.24
C LEU A 35 -17.46 13.48 17.79
N GLU A 36 -18.79 13.28 17.86
CA GLU A 36 -19.39 12.01 18.26
C GLU A 36 -19.04 10.89 17.31
N LYS A 37 -19.13 11.13 16.00
CA LYS A 37 -18.73 10.16 14.96
C LYS A 37 -17.23 9.82 15.02
N VAL A 38 -16.38 10.80 15.32
CA VAL A 38 -14.95 10.55 15.56
C VAL A 38 -14.72 9.68 16.79
N LYS A 39 -15.49 9.87 17.88
CA LYS A 39 -15.44 8.98 19.06
C LYS A 39 -15.82 7.56 18.68
N MET A 40 -16.93 7.36 17.94
CA MET A 40 -17.33 6.03 17.45
C MET A 40 -16.22 5.37 16.61
N ALA A 41 -15.63 6.11 15.66
CA ALA A 41 -14.53 5.60 14.85
C ALA A 41 -13.30 5.23 15.69
N LYS A 42 -13.00 6.01 16.73
CA LYS A 42 -11.92 5.72 17.69
C LYS A 42 -12.22 4.45 18.49
N ASP A 43 -13.45 4.23 18.89
CA ASP A 43 -13.85 3.03 19.65
C ASP A 43 -13.78 1.78 18.77
N ILE A 44 -14.21 1.87 17.49
CA ILE A 44 -14.04 0.81 16.50
C ILE A 44 -12.55 0.51 16.29
N TYR A 45 -11.71 1.53 16.17
CA TYR A 45 -10.26 1.35 16.04
C TYR A 45 -9.69 0.63 17.28
N ASN A 46 -10.01 1.11 18.48
CA ASN A 46 -9.45 0.57 19.71
C ASN A 46 -9.89 -0.89 19.94
N SER A 47 -11.16 -1.23 19.67
CA SER A 47 -11.68 -2.59 19.89
C SER A 47 -11.19 -3.61 18.87
N ASN A 48 -10.93 -3.19 17.62
CA ASN A 48 -10.63 -4.13 16.54
C ASN A 48 -9.15 -4.13 16.13
N LEU A 49 -8.46 -2.99 16.24
CA LEU A 49 -7.12 -2.81 15.67
C LEU A 49 -6.07 -2.37 16.70
N GLY A 50 -6.48 -1.61 17.73
CA GLY A 50 -5.55 -0.90 18.61
C GLY A 50 -4.59 -1.80 19.39
N GLU A 51 -5.00 -3.02 19.72
CA GLU A 51 -4.17 -4.01 20.42
C GLU A 51 -3.29 -4.85 19.49
N ASN A 52 -3.60 -4.85 18.18
CA ASN A 52 -2.97 -5.70 17.18
C ASN A 52 -1.97 -4.95 16.30
N ILE A 53 -1.90 -3.62 16.39
CA ILE A 53 -1.01 -2.78 15.59
C ILE A 53 0.02 -2.09 16.47
N PHE A 54 1.29 -2.44 16.27
CA PHE A 54 2.44 -1.86 16.95
C PHE A 54 3.13 -0.89 15.99
N LEU A 55 3.10 0.39 16.33
CA LEU A 55 3.74 1.45 15.53
C LEU A 55 5.08 1.79 16.12
N ILE A 56 6.12 1.64 15.31
CA ILE A 56 7.49 1.90 15.73
C ILE A 56 8.08 2.93 14.77
N SER A 57 8.53 4.04 15.31
CA SER A 57 9.32 5.02 14.56
C SER A 57 10.78 4.61 14.59
N ILE A 58 11.38 4.47 13.41
CA ILE A 58 12.80 4.15 13.24
C ILE A 58 13.45 5.37 12.61
N ASN A 59 14.53 5.84 13.23
CA ASN A 59 15.31 6.95 12.70
C ASN A 59 16.35 6.42 11.70
N ASP A 60 16.55 7.17 10.63
CA ASP A 60 17.61 6.98 9.64
C ASP A 60 17.68 5.57 9.04
N SER A 61 16.54 4.93 8.80
CA SER A 61 16.45 3.59 8.18
C SER A 61 17.34 2.52 8.83
N ASN A 62 17.57 2.61 10.14
CA ASN A 62 18.47 1.75 10.89
C ASN A 62 17.99 0.29 10.89
N LEU A 63 18.62 -0.54 10.05
CA LEU A 63 18.26 -1.94 9.86
C LEU A 63 18.45 -2.81 11.12
N GLU A 64 19.39 -2.48 11.99
CA GLU A 64 19.54 -3.20 13.27
C GLU A 64 18.38 -2.90 14.22
N GLN A 65 17.81 -1.70 14.19
CA GLN A 65 16.57 -1.41 14.92
C GLN A 65 15.39 -2.20 14.34
N VAL A 66 15.25 -2.27 13.01
CA VAL A 66 14.21 -3.10 12.36
C VAL A 66 14.30 -4.55 12.87
N LYS A 67 15.50 -5.14 12.81
CA LYS A 67 15.76 -6.49 13.27
C LYS A 67 15.41 -6.69 14.75
N SER A 68 15.89 -5.79 15.61
CA SER A 68 15.66 -5.85 17.05
C SER A 68 14.18 -5.76 17.41
N PHE A 69 13.45 -4.78 16.85
CA PHE A 69 12.03 -4.61 17.11
C PHE A 69 11.21 -5.76 16.54
N THR A 70 11.49 -6.20 15.31
CA THR A 70 10.77 -7.32 14.72
C THR A 70 10.89 -8.57 15.59
N ARG A 71 12.10 -8.93 16.02
CA ARG A 71 12.33 -10.06 16.93
C ARG A 71 11.60 -9.90 18.25
N LYS A 72 11.71 -8.73 18.88
CA LYS A 72 11.02 -8.43 20.13
C LYS A 72 9.52 -8.67 20.01
N TYR A 73 8.89 -8.10 18.99
CA TYR A 73 7.43 -8.19 18.83
C TYR A 73 6.97 -9.56 18.32
N ALA A 74 7.75 -10.22 17.48
CA ALA A 74 7.46 -11.58 17.06
C ALA A 74 7.43 -12.54 18.29
N LEU A 75 8.44 -12.45 19.16
CA LEU A 75 8.55 -13.33 20.32
C LEU A 75 7.61 -12.95 21.47
N SER A 76 7.37 -11.66 21.73
CA SER A 76 6.59 -11.22 22.88
C SER A 76 5.11 -10.99 22.60
N LYS A 77 4.71 -10.76 21.35
CA LYS A 77 3.36 -10.41 20.93
C LYS A 77 2.79 -11.32 19.85
N GLY A 78 3.59 -12.21 19.28
CA GLY A 78 3.15 -13.12 18.23
C GLY A 78 2.63 -12.40 16.99
N ILE A 79 3.30 -11.32 16.55
CA ILE A 79 2.91 -10.62 15.32
C ILE A 79 2.96 -11.57 14.14
N THR A 80 2.08 -11.38 13.17
CA THR A 80 2.00 -12.19 11.95
C THR A 80 2.37 -11.41 10.69
N CYS A 81 2.48 -10.09 10.79
CA CYS A 81 2.80 -9.22 9.67
C CYS A 81 3.80 -8.15 10.07
N LEU A 82 4.77 -7.90 9.20
CA LEU A 82 5.72 -6.80 9.28
C LEU A 82 5.47 -5.86 8.09
N LEU A 83 5.02 -4.65 8.37
CA LEU A 83 4.85 -3.61 7.37
C LEU A 83 5.96 -2.58 7.54
N TYR A 84 6.78 -2.38 6.51
CA TYR A 84 7.85 -1.41 6.48
C TYR A 84 7.54 -0.28 5.49
N ASP A 85 7.31 0.91 6.00
CA ASP A 85 6.99 2.12 5.23
C ASP A 85 8.00 3.22 5.56
N THR A 86 8.96 3.49 4.73
CA THR A 86 9.36 3.02 3.40
C THR A 86 10.88 3.04 3.32
N PHE A 87 11.49 2.23 2.48
CA PHE A 87 12.88 2.47 2.09
C PHE A 87 12.93 3.76 1.26
N LYS A 88 13.66 4.75 1.75
CA LYS A 88 13.99 5.95 1.01
C LYS A 88 15.32 5.70 0.32
N ALA A 89 15.29 5.51 -0.99
CA ALA A 89 16.50 5.69 -1.76
C ALA A 89 16.75 7.20 -1.84
N ASP A 90 17.86 7.65 -1.28
CA ASP A 90 18.26 9.06 -1.38
C ASP A 90 18.94 9.25 -2.75
N TYR A 91 18.14 9.59 -3.76
CA TYR A 91 18.58 9.70 -5.16
C TYR A 91 19.67 10.78 -5.40
N ALA A 92 20.08 11.49 -4.33
CA ALA A 92 21.09 12.53 -4.42
C ALA A 92 22.53 12.00 -4.39
N THR A 93 22.78 10.78 -3.92
CA THR A 93 24.12 10.28 -3.61
C THR A 93 24.64 9.16 -4.54
N GLY A 94 23.87 8.67 -5.52
CA GLY A 94 24.33 7.72 -6.53
C GLY A 94 24.27 6.24 -6.11
N ASP A 95 25.16 5.41 -6.63
CA ASP A 95 25.10 3.93 -6.57
C ASP A 95 25.06 3.28 -5.16
N GLU A 96 25.29 4.00 -4.09
CA GLU A 96 25.28 3.42 -2.72
C GLU A 96 23.87 3.14 -2.20
N ASP A 97 22.87 3.88 -2.64
CA ASP A 97 21.49 3.76 -2.15
C ASP A 97 20.80 2.45 -2.56
N TYR A 98 21.22 1.85 -3.68
CA TYR A 98 20.75 0.54 -4.10
C TYR A 98 21.17 -0.58 -3.13
N LYS A 99 22.34 -0.46 -2.53
CA LYS A 99 22.85 -1.46 -1.59
C LYS A 99 21.95 -1.54 -0.37
N ASP A 100 21.53 -0.40 0.17
CA ASP A 100 20.67 -0.34 1.36
C ASP A 100 19.29 -0.93 1.09
N LEU A 101 18.74 -0.68 -0.09
CA LEU A 101 17.46 -1.28 -0.50
C LEU A 101 17.58 -2.81 -0.62
N ILE A 102 18.65 -3.31 -1.24
CA ILE A 102 18.89 -4.74 -1.39
C ILE A 102 19.14 -5.40 -0.04
N ILE A 103 20.01 -4.81 0.80
CA ILE A 103 20.33 -5.32 2.13
C ILE A 103 19.08 -5.32 3.01
N GLY A 104 18.32 -4.22 2.98
CA GLY A 104 17.08 -4.08 3.74
C GLY A 104 16.02 -5.10 3.32
N SER A 105 15.79 -5.27 2.03
CA SER A 105 14.84 -6.26 1.51
C SER A 105 15.21 -7.68 1.90
N ARG A 106 16.49 -8.04 1.80
CA ARG A 106 17.02 -9.35 2.23
C ARG A 106 16.89 -9.56 3.74
N LEU A 107 17.10 -8.51 4.53
CA LEU A 107 16.91 -8.59 5.98
C LEU A 107 15.44 -8.85 6.32
N ILE A 108 14.51 -8.13 5.69
CA ILE A 108 13.08 -8.34 5.92
C ILE A 108 12.65 -9.73 5.48
N ASP A 109 13.07 -10.21 4.30
CA ASP A 109 12.80 -11.59 3.86
C ASP A 109 13.30 -12.62 4.90
N LYS A 110 14.53 -12.45 5.38
CA LYS A 110 15.11 -13.32 6.41
C LYS A 110 14.27 -13.32 7.70
N LEU A 111 13.86 -12.15 8.18
CA LEU A 111 13.03 -12.03 9.39
C LEU A 111 11.63 -12.64 9.18
N CYS A 112 11.05 -12.45 8.00
CA CYS A 112 9.76 -13.05 7.67
C CYS A 112 9.83 -14.58 7.68
N ARG A 113 10.90 -15.16 7.13
CA ARG A 113 11.12 -16.63 7.18
C ARG A 113 11.42 -17.11 8.59
N GLU A 114 12.27 -16.40 9.36
CA GLU A 114 12.65 -16.77 10.73
C GLU A 114 11.44 -16.83 11.67
N PHE A 115 10.50 -15.93 11.52
CA PHE A 115 9.34 -15.78 12.42
C PHE A 115 7.99 -16.12 11.78
N ASN A 116 7.98 -16.66 10.57
CA ASN A 116 6.78 -16.97 9.79
C ASN A 116 5.83 -15.77 9.67
N LEU A 117 6.37 -14.62 9.20
CA LEU A 117 5.64 -13.39 9.04
C LEU A 117 5.31 -13.14 7.56
N VAL A 118 4.21 -12.42 7.33
CA VAL A 118 3.97 -11.75 6.04
C VAL A 118 4.73 -10.43 6.04
N GLY A 119 5.64 -10.23 5.08
CA GLY A 119 6.37 -8.98 4.90
C GLY A 119 5.73 -8.10 3.84
N VAL A 120 5.40 -6.86 4.18
CA VAL A 120 4.93 -5.85 3.24
C VAL A 120 5.90 -4.67 3.26
N ILE A 121 6.51 -4.38 2.12
CA ILE A 121 7.48 -3.29 1.98
C ILE A 121 6.91 -2.25 1.02
N ALA A 122 6.81 -1.01 1.46
CA ALA A 122 6.52 0.10 0.57
C ALA A 122 7.83 0.60 -0.07
N LEU A 123 7.84 0.69 -1.39
CA LEU A 123 8.98 1.16 -2.18
C LEU A 123 8.54 2.37 -3.01
N GLN A 124 9.46 3.30 -3.22
CA GLN A 124 9.23 4.43 -4.12
C GLN A 124 9.84 4.12 -5.50
N ILE A 125 9.06 4.38 -6.54
CA ILE A 125 9.56 4.34 -7.92
C ILE A 125 10.40 5.61 -8.16
N SER A 126 11.48 5.48 -8.91
CA SER A 126 12.33 6.62 -9.29
C SER A 126 11.52 7.71 -10.00
N GLN A 127 11.82 8.98 -9.69
CA GLN A 127 11.19 10.13 -10.34
C GLN A 127 11.41 10.17 -11.86
N SER A 128 12.48 9.55 -12.36
CA SER A 128 12.75 9.45 -13.80
C SER A 128 11.67 8.70 -14.58
N PHE A 129 10.85 7.89 -13.89
CA PHE A 129 9.71 7.16 -14.45
C PHE A 129 8.36 7.84 -14.20
N SER A 130 8.38 9.05 -13.65
CA SER A 130 7.18 9.87 -13.49
C SER A 130 6.51 10.10 -14.86
N GLY A 131 5.21 9.81 -14.94
CA GLY A 131 4.45 9.93 -16.18
C GLY A 131 4.43 8.69 -17.08
N ASN A 132 5.15 7.62 -16.73
CA ASN A 132 5.01 6.36 -17.45
C ASN A 132 3.63 5.74 -17.24
N LEU A 133 3.00 5.36 -18.35
CA LEU A 133 1.64 4.78 -18.35
C LEU A 133 1.66 3.30 -17.97
N ILE A 134 2.68 2.56 -18.39
CA ILE A 134 2.88 1.15 -18.05
C ILE A 134 4.03 1.07 -17.05
N LEU A 135 3.76 0.44 -15.92
CA LEU A 135 4.76 0.22 -14.88
C LEU A 135 5.28 -1.20 -14.94
N ASP A 136 6.58 -1.34 -14.89
CA ASP A 136 7.26 -2.63 -14.87
C ASP A 136 8.40 -2.67 -13.82
N ILE A 137 9.00 -3.85 -13.67
CA ILE A 137 10.01 -4.10 -12.66
C ILE A 137 11.29 -3.29 -12.83
N SER A 138 11.62 -2.88 -14.06
CA SER A 138 12.84 -2.10 -14.34
C SER A 138 12.80 -0.71 -13.69
N MET A 139 11.62 -0.25 -13.28
CA MET A 139 11.41 1.03 -12.62
C MET A 139 11.79 1.02 -11.13
N LEU A 140 12.04 -0.15 -10.57
CA LEU A 140 12.62 -0.27 -9.23
C LEU A 140 14.14 -0.16 -9.31
N ALA A 141 14.68 0.69 -8.48
CA ALA A 141 16.11 0.75 -8.26
C ALA A 141 16.65 -0.60 -7.78
N GLY A 142 17.75 -1.09 -8.37
CA GLY A 142 18.29 -2.42 -8.05
C GLY A 142 17.33 -3.58 -8.38
N SER A 143 16.47 -3.40 -9.36
CA SER A 143 15.31 -4.23 -9.70
C SER A 143 15.56 -5.73 -9.70
N LYS A 144 16.70 -6.18 -10.24
CA LYS A 144 17.00 -7.61 -10.32
C LYS A 144 17.16 -8.25 -8.93
N GLN A 145 18.01 -7.67 -8.06
CA GLN A 145 18.29 -8.23 -6.74
C GLN A 145 17.10 -8.10 -5.78
N VAL A 146 16.36 -6.99 -5.84
CA VAL A 146 15.13 -6.84 -5.04
C VAL A 146 14.08 -7.83 -5.51
N ASN A 147 13.95 -8.03 -6.82
CA ASN A 147 13.00 -9.00 -7.37
C ASN A 147 13.29 -10.44 -6.93
N GLU A 148 14.56 -10.81 -6.71
CA GLU A 148 14.91 -12.16 -6.27
C GLU A 148 14.30 -12.53 -4.91
N VAL A 149 14.11 -11.57 -4.01
CA VAL A 149 13.61 -11.81 -2.64
C VAL A 149 12.11 -11.61 -2.50
N LEU A 150 11.47 -10.88 -3.41
CA LEU A 150 10.02 -10.64 -3.34
C LEU A 150 9.23 -11.84 -3.87
N ASP A 151 8.18 -12.23 -3.16
CA ASP A 151 7.20 -13.20 -3.64
C ASP A 151 6.19 -12.55 -4.58
N SER A 152 5.78 -11.32 -4.28
CA SER A 152 4.87 -10.54 -5.11
C SER A 152 5.32 -9.10 -5.23
N LEU A 153 5.10 -8.50 -6.38
CA LEU A 153 5.34 -7.08 -6.64
C LEU A 153 4.12 -6.45 -7.28
N ILE A 154 3.61 -5.43 -6.61
CA ILE A 154 2.49 -4.62 -7.10
C ILE A 154 2.98 -3.19 -7.24
N LEU A 155 2.95 -2.68 -8.45
CA LEU A 155 3.20 -1.27 -8.73
C LEU A 155 1.87 -0.56 -8.94
N PHE A 156 1.79 0.72 -8.59
CA PHE A 156 0.57 1.49 -8.80
C PHE A 156 0.86 2.95 -9.13
N ARG A 157 -0.04 3.54 -9.89
CA ARG A 157 -0.03 4.96 -10.25
C ARG A 157 -1.45 5.52 -10.30
N ASN A 158 -1.56 6.82 -10.35
CA ASN A 158 -2.85 7.44 -10.66
C ASN A 158 -3.26 7.13 -12.11
N LEU A 159 -4.55 6.92 -12.30
CA LEU A 159 -5.15 6.90 -13.63
C LEU A 159 -5.13 8.31 -14.21
N PHE A 160 -4.70 8.48 -15.47
CA PHE A 160 -4.89 9.72 -16.22
C PHE A 160 -6.23 9.66 -16.94
N TYR A 161 -6.98 10.77 -16.92
CA TYR A 161 -8.33 10.77 -17.50
C TYR A 161 -8.36 10.56 -19.00
N GLU A 162 -7.29 10.95 -19.67
CA GLU A 162 -7.10 10.74 -21.12
C GLU A 162 -7.08 9.25 -21.47
N GLU A 163 -6.70 8.38 -20.54
CA GLU A 163 -6.71 6.93 -20.73
C GLU A 163 -8.13 6.32 -20.76
N LEU A 164 -9.14 7.10 -20.45
CA LEU A 164 -10.55 6.70 -20.55
C LEU A 164 -11.16 7.10 -21.90
N ASP A 165 -10.42 7.77 -22.75
CA ASP A 165 -10.86 8.15 -24.10
C ASP A 165 -10.51 7.04 -25.09
N ASN A 166 -11.50 6.60 -25.87
CA ASN A 166 -11.35 5.49 -26.82
C ASN A 166 -10.24 5.70 -27.85
N ASP A 167 -9.92 6.97 -28.16
CA ASP A 167 -8.89 7.32 -29.13
C ASP A 167 -7.48 7.36 -28.50
N HIS A 168 -7.37 7.19 -27.19
CA HIS A 168 -6.08 7.20 -26.53
C HIS A 168 -5.31 5.90 -26.78
N LYS A 169 -4.00 6.01 -27.09
CA LYS A 169 -3.12 4.86 -27.38
C LYS A 169 -3.17 3.76 -26.32
N TYR A 170 -3.35 4.13 -25.05
CA TYR A 170 -3.41 3.22 -23.92
C TYR A 170 -4.80 3.28 -23.28
N PHE A 171 -5.85 3.22 -24.11
CA PHE A 171 -7.22 3.19 -23.63
C PHE A 171 -7.43 2.08 -22.59
N CYS A 172 -7.96 2.47 -21.45
CA CYS A 172 -8.28 1.58 -20.35
C CYS A 172 -9.80 1.48 -20.24
N GLU A 173 -10.38 0.35 -20.69
CA GLU A 173 -11.79 0.07 -20.49
C GLU A 173 -12.02 -0.53 -19.10
N PRO A 174 -12.64 0.20 -18.15
CA PRO A 174 -12.90 -0.33 -16.83
C PRO A 174 -13.97 -1.41 -16.90
N TYR A 175 -13.74 -2.53 -16.24
CA TYR A 175 -14.73 -3.59 -16.12
C TYR A 175 -14.61 -4.31 -14.76
N ALA A 176 -15.69 -4.98 -14.38
CA ALA A 176 -15.73 -5.89 -13.24
C ALA A 176 -16.11 -7.28 -13.69
N TRP A 177 -15.56 -8.29 -13.03
CA TRP A 177 -16.05 -9.65 -13.14
C TRP A 177 -17.24 -9.81 -12.20
N VAL A 178 -18.41 -10.09 -12.76
CA VAL A 178 -19.67 -10.25 -12.01
C VAL A 178 -20.15 -11.68 -12.20
N LYS A 179 -20.56 -12.31 -11.10
CA LYS A 179 -21.14 -13.65 -11.18
C LYS A 179 -22.52 -13.55 -11.81
N ASN A 180 -22.74 -14.31 -12.89
CA ASN A 180 -24.05 -14.47 -13.49
C ASN A 180 -24.92 -15.31 -12.53
N GLU A 181 -26.07 -14.79 -12.15
CA GLU A 181 -26.97 -15.43 -11.19
C GLU A 181 -27.55 -16.76 -11.71
N SER A 182 -27.70 -16.89 -13.03
CA SER A 182 -28.31 -18.08 -13.67
C SER A 182 -27.29 -19.18 -13.96
N THR A 183 -26.10 -18.82 -14.47
CA THR A 183 -25.08 -19.80 -14.88
C THR A 183 -23.99 -20.01 -13.83
N HIS A 184 -23.91 -19.13 -12.81
CA HIS A 184 -22.85 -19.05 -11.81
C HIS A 184 -21.44 -18.78 -12.37
N GLU A 185 -21.33 -18.48 -13.66
CA GLU A 185 -20.08 -18.11 -14.31
C GLU A 185 -19.74 -16.64 -14.09
N LEU A 186 -18.44 -16.33 -14.14
CA LEU A 186 -17.96 -14.96 -14.12
C LEU A 186 -18.07 -14.35 -15.51
N VAL A 187 -18.79 -13.25 -15.64
CA VAL A 187 -18.93 -12.49 -16.87
C VAL A 187 -18.32 -11.10 -16.74
N LYS A 188 -17.68 -10.63 -17.80
CA LYS A 188 -17.11 -9.28 -17.86
C LYS A 188 -18.25 -8.27 -18.02
N LYS A 189 -18.31 -7.27 -17.11
CA LYS A 189 -19.29 -6.18 -17.15
C LYS A 189 -18.55 -4.85 -17.14
N SER A 190 -18.80 -3.99 -18.14
CA SER A 190 -18.23 -2.62 -18.16
C SER A 190 -18.69 -1.84 -16.94
N VAL A 191 -17.75 -1.08 -16.35
CA VAL A 191 -17.98 -0.21 -15.20
C VAL A 191 -17.86 1.23 -15.65
N ASN A 192 -18.89 2.01 -15.38
CA ASN A 192 -18.82 3.45 -15.64
C ASN A 192 -18.04 4.12 -14.50
N ILE A 193 -16.95 4.80 -14.84
CA ILE A 193 -16.11 5.53 -13.90
C ILE A 193 -16.50 7.01 -13.93
N ASP A 194 -16.70 7.60 -12.75
CA ASP A 194 -16.86 9.04 -12.61
C ASP A 194 -15.55 9.76 -12.97
N LYS A 195 -15.57 10.56 -14.03
CA LYS A 195 -14.40 11.33 -14.49
C LYS A 195 -13.88 12.35 -13.45
N ASN A 196 -14.67 12.68 -12.43
CA ASN A 196 -14.25 13.57 -11.32
C ASN A 196 -13.63 12.80 -10.14
N GLY A 197 -13.66 11.48 -10.17
CA GLY A 197 -13.07 10.63 -9.13
C GLY A 197 -11.56 10.53 -9.25
N THR A 198 -10.89 10.11 -8.20
CA THR A 198 -9.46 9.78 -8.24
C THR A 198 -9.29 8.26 -8.24
N TYR A 199 -8.73 7.72 -9.29
CA TYR A 199 -8.53 6.28 -9.46
C TYR A 199 -7.06 5.93 -9.54
N ARG A 200 -6.75 4.68 -9.23
CA ARG A 200 -5.39 4.13 -9.34
C ARG A 200 -5.41 2.84 -10.13
N ILE A 201 -4.38 2.67 -10.95
CA ILE A 201 -4.13 1.43 -11.66
C ILE A 201 -3.07 0.66 -10.88
N PHE A 202 -3.32 -0.63 -10.67
CA PHE A 202 -2.40 -1.56 -10.06
C PHE A 202 -1.87 -2.51 -11.13
N PHE A 203 -0.55 -2.66 -11.17
CA PHE A 203 0.16 -3.58 -12.05
C PHE A 203 0.71 -4.71 -11.18
N ILE A 204 0.22 -5.92 -11.37
CA ILE A 204 0.77 -7.11 -10.73
C ILE A 204 1.95 -7.58 -11.57
N VAL A 205 3.14 -7.11 -11.21
CA VAL A 205 4.36 -7.30 -12.02
C VAL A 205 5.01 -8.64 -11.74
N LYS A 206 4.84 -9.16 -10.52
CA LYS A 206 5.36 -10.45 -10.11
C LYS A 206 4.43 -11.13 -9.13
N THR A 207 4.25 -12.44 -9.31
CA THR A 207 3.72 -13.38 -8.32
C THR A 207 4.54 -14.66 -8.41
N ARG A 208 4.99 -15.21 -7.27
CA ARG A 208 5.80 -16.45 -7.27
C ARG A 208 4.94 -17.67 -7.59
N ASP A 209 3.72 -17.71 -7.05
CA ASP A 209 2.82 -18.86 -7.14
C ASP A 209 1.57 -18.59 -7.98
N GLY A 210 1.57 -17.52 -8.75
CA GLY A 210 0.42 -17.10 -9.58
C GLY A 210 0.79 -16.75 -11.01
N ASN A 211 -0.21 -16.71 -11.88
CA ASN A 211 -0.01 -16.21 -13.23
C ASN A 211 0.18 -14.69 -13.18
N THR A 212 1.23 -14.20 -13.80
CA THR A 212 1.35 -12.77 -14.10
C THR A 212 0.28 -12.42 -15.12
N PHE A 213 -0.63 -11.54 -14.76
CA PHE A 213 -1.58 -10.99 -15.74
C PHE A 213 -0.82 -9.97 -16.58
N ASN A 214 -0.45 -10.36 -17.78
CA ASN A 214 0.01 -9.47 -18.85
C ASN A 214 -1.18 -8.88 -19.58
#